data_79b290f4bfc1124c56cf3163a3e1e222
#
_entry.id   79b290f4bfc1124c56cf3163a3e1e222
#
_cell.length_a   1.000
_cell.length_b   1.000
_cell.length_c   1.000
_cell.angle_alpha   90.00
_cell.angle_beta   90.00
_cell.angle_gamma   90.00
#
_symmetry.space_group_name_H-M   'P 1'
#
loop_
_entity.id
_entity.type
_entity.pdbx_description
1 polymer ?
#
loop_
_entity_poly.entity_id
_entity_poly.type
_entity_poly.pdbx_seq_one_letter_code
_entity_poly.pdbx_strand_id
1 'polypeptide(L)'
;MKYEELAFVNQQLAGMLKTGIPLEGALRQLCAQMRRGRLRAELEALEADLVRGLPLAEALATRKLPEFYVKMIQLGARTNDLPGILTLVADYYQRAHLGWTRLKGLMVYPLLVLLASLGLSAFVAVIFTALVSGDAGLFEALLEGRSSAGTELEKMLIAMWTPAALLLLIVLGVVVVLLVPGFRRFLRWRLPGFKEHSLTNVASAMNLLLSSGSHLGEALDLAGHLESGTPAGAELRRWKSRLAEGNAKITDIARESKVFPPLFVWLLAQGGEDLAAGFKKAAEIYFARATYRTEILLYAALPASVLVLGTMILGQFAPLFRMLTTTIDMLGSGG
;
A
#
# COMPACT_ATOMS: atom_id res chain seq x y z
N MET A 1 8.93 -12.05 5.23
CA MET A 1 7.91 -13.06 4.96
C MET A 1 6.79 -12.43 4.15
N LYS A 2 6.31 -13.09 3.12
CA LYS A 2 5.21 -12.59 2.29
C LYS A 2 3.88 -13.03 2.89
N TYR A 3 2.87 -12.18 2.81
CA TYR A 3 1.51 -12.50 3.31
C TYR A 3 0.90 -13.70 2.58
N GLU A 4 1.17 -13.83 1.29
CA GLU A 4 0.74 -14.96 0.46
C GLU A 4 1.28 -16.31 0.99
N GLU A 5 2.58 -16.35 1.32
CA GLU A 5 3.21 -17.54 1.87
C GLU A 5 2.58 -17.94 3.22
N LEU A 6 2.33 -16.96 4.10
CA LEU A 6 1.68 -17.21 5.38
C LEU A 6 0.22 -17.67 5.20
N ALA A 7 -0.54 -17.05 4.30
CA ALA A 7 -1.90 -17.47 4.00
C ALA A 7 -1.95 -18.93 3.53
N PHE A 8 -1.14 -19.26 2.53
CA PHE A 8 -1.07 -20.61 1.96
C PHE A 8 -0.66 -21.66 3.01
N VAL A 9 0.43 -21.41 3.74
CA VAL A 9 0.93 -22.32 4.77
C VAL A 9 -0.15 -22.62 5.82
N ASN A 10 -0.81 -21.58 6.34
CA ASN A 10 -1.83 -21.77 7.37
C ASN A 10 -3.07 -22.48 6.85
N GLN A 11 -3.47 -22.23 5.60
CA GLN A 11 -4.59 -22.93 4.98
C GLN A 11 -4.30 -24.43 4.81
N GLN A 12 -3.07 -24.77 4.37
CA GLN A 12 -2.67 -26.17 4.23
C GLN A 12 -2.55 -26.87 5.59
N LEU A 13 -1.90 -26.22 6.57
CA LEU A 13 -1.80 -26.76 7.93
C LEU A 13 -3.18 -26.98 8.55
N ALA A 14 -4.09 -26.02 8.43
CA ALA A 14 -5.47 -26.18 8.93
C ALA A 14 -6.18 -27.38 8.29
N GLY A 15 -6.02 -27.56 6.97
CA GLY A 15 -6.56 -28.73 6.26
C GLY A 15 -6.00 -30.05 6.77
N MET A 16 -4.68 -30.15 6.90
CA MET A 16 -4.00 -31.35 7.37
C MET A 16 -4.39 -31.70 8.81
N LEU A 17 -4.43 -30.72 9.71
CA LEU A 17 -4.85 -30.94 11.11
C LEU A 17 -6.32 -31.36 11.23
N LYS A 18 -7.21 -30.82 10.39
CA LYS A 18 -8.63 -31.24 10.33
C LYS A 18 -8.79 -32.69 9.90
N THR A 19 -7.86 -33.22 9.09
CA THR A 19 -7.85 -34.63 8.68
C THR A 19 -7.14 -35.56 9.70
N GLY A 20 -6.72 -35.02 10.86
CA GLY A 20 -6.10 -35.77 11.94
C GLY A 20 -4.60 -35.98 11.80
N ILE A 21 -3.92 -35.32 10.85
CA ILE A 21 -2.47 -35.37 10.73
C ILE A 21 -1.86 -34.59 11.91
N PRO A 22 -0.92 -35.15 12.69
CA PRO A 22 -0.22 -34.43 13.75
C PRO A 22 0.54 -33.21 13.22
N LEU A 23 0.67 -32.15 14.04
CA LEU A 23 1.28 -30.87 13.64
C LEU A 23 2.71 -31.05 13.10
N GLU A 24 3.54 -31.88 13.73
CA GLU A 24 4.90 -32.17 13.32
C GLU A 24 4.94 -32.82 11.92
N GLY A 25 4.04 -33.78 11.67
CA GLY A 25 3.89 -34.45 10.38
C GLY A 25 3.41 -33.50 9.29
N ALA A 26 2.45 -32.63 9.61
CA ALA A 26 1.92 -31.61 8.71
C ALA A 26 3.01 -30.58 8.34
N LEU A 27 3.78 -30.10 9.33
CA LEU A 27 4.91 -29.20 9.09
C LEU A 27 5.98 -29.82 8.21
N ARG A 28 6.38 -31.07 8.48
CA ARG A 28 7.35 -31.83 7.69
C ARG A 28 6.91 -31.96 6.24
N GLN A 29 5.69 -32.40 6.00
CA GLN A 29 5.13 -32.56 4.66
C GLN A 29 5.06 -31.23 3.91
N LEU A 30 4.66 -30.17 4.58
CA LEU A 30 4.56 -28.83 3.99
C LEU A 30 5.94 -28.26 3.64
N CYS A 31 6.91 -28.37 4.56
CA CYS A 31 8.27 -27.89 4.33
C CYS A 31 8.96 -28.61 3.16
N ALA A 32 8.68 -29.90 2.95
CA ALA A 32 9.20 -30.65 1.82
C ALA A 32 8.76 -30.08 0.45
N GLN A 33 7.57 -29.49 0.38
CA GLN A 33 7.01 -28.91 -0.84
C GLN A 33 7.34 -27.42 -1.02
N MET A 34 7.80 -26.74 0.04
CA MET A 34 8.09 -25.31 -0.01
C MET A 34 9.43 -25.02 -0.69
N ARG A 35 9.48 -23.92 -1.43
CA ARG A 35 10.76 -23.38 -1.92
C ARG A 35 11.64 -22.92 -0.75
N ARG A 36 12.95 -22.97 -0.92
CA ARG A 36 13.90 -22.44 0.08
C ARG A 36 13.61 -20.97 0.36
N GLY A 37 13.49 -20.61 1.64
CA GLY A 37 13.18 -19.26 2.07
C GLY A 37 13.13 -19.12 3.59
N ARG A 38 13.04 -17.89 4.08
CA ARG A 38 13.05 -17.60 5.51
C ARG A 38 11.89 -18.28 6.25
N LEU A 39 10.68 -18.31 5.65
CA LEU A 39 9.52 -18.94 6.29
C LEU A 39 9.73 -20.44 6.44
N ARG A 40 10.21 -21.11 5.37
CA ARG A 40 10.52 -22.55 5.42
C ARG A 40 11.52 -22.86 6.54
N ALA A 41 12.60 -22.11 6.63
CA ALA A 41 13.62 -22.33 7.67
C ALA A 41 13.06 -22.20 9.09
N GLU A 42 12.17 -21.23 9.35
CA GLU A 42 11.52 -21.08 10.65
C GLU A 42 10.53 -22.23 10.94
N LEU A 43 9.82 -22.74 9.93
CA LEU A 43 8.90 -23.88 10.08
C LEU A 43 9.65 -25.21 10.26
N GLU A 44 10.75 -25.44 9.56
CA GLU A 44 11.63 -26.61 9.76
C GLU A 44 12.24 -26.62 11.18
N ALA A 45 12.66 -25.45 11.66
CA ALA A 45 13.15 -25.32 13.01
C ALA A 45 12.05 -25.50 14.07
N LEU A 46 10.81 -25.05 13.78
CA LEU A 46 9.65 -25.29 14.63
C LEU A 46 9.34 -26.81 14.68
N GLU A 47 9.31 -27.48 13.54
CA GLU A 47 9.09 -28.94 13.46
C GLU A 47 10.14 -29.70 14.28
N ALA A 48 11.41 -29.35 14.16
CA ALA A 48 12.48 -29.97 14.91
C ALA A 48 12.35 -29.81 16.44
N ASP A 49 11.86 -28.62 16.90
CA ASP A 49 11.61 -28.38 18.31
C ASP A 49 10.42 -29.20 18.84
N LEU A 50 9.34 -29.30 18.05
CA LEU A 50 8.17 -30.12 18.39
C LEU A 50 8.51 -31.62 18.47
N VAL A 51 9.30 -32.12 17.53
CA VAL A 51 9.80 -33.53 17.53
C VAL A 51 10.65 -33.81 18.77
N ARG A 52 11.37 -32.83 19.29
CA ARG A 52 12.13 -32.93 20.55
C ARG A 52 11.23 -32.87 21.80
N GLY A 53 9.93 -32.69 21.63
CA GLY A 53 8.96 -32.61 22.72
C GLY A 53 8.81 -31.23 23.37
N LEU A 54 9.34 -30.15 22.75
CA LEU A 54 9.09 -28.81 23.26
C LEU A 54 7.60 -28.45 23.09
N PRO A 55 6.97 -27.82 24.10
CA PRO A 55 5.62 -27.29 23.96
C PRO A 55 5.52 -26.27 22.82
N LEU A 56 4.44 -26.29 22.04
CA LEU A 56 4.24 -25.41 20.88
C LEU A 56 4.41 -23.93 21.24
N ALA A 57 3.95 -23.51 22.41
CA ALA A 57 4.06 -22.13 22.87
C ALA A 57 5.53 -21.68 23.06
N GLU A 58 6.38 -22.54 23.60
CA GLU A 58 7.81 -22.29 23.83
C GLU A 58 8.60 -22.36 22.50
N ALA A 59 8.31 -23.37 21.67
CA ALA A 59 8.91 -23.51 20.36
C ALA A 59 8.65 -22.30 19.46
N LEU A 60 7.45 -21.71 19.51
CA LEU A 60 7.10 -20.51 18.77
C LEU A 60 7.78 -19.24 19.30
N ALA A 61 8.01 -19.11 20.60
CA ALA A 61 8.60 -17.93 21.22
C ALA A 61 10.03 -17.67 20.73
N THR A 62 10.75 -18.69 20.32
CA THR A 62 12.13 -18.61 19.82
C THR A 62 12.22 -18.32 18.32
N ARG A 63 11.08 -18.32 17.59
CA ARG A 63 11.04 -18.15 16.13
C ARG A 63 10.94 -16.69 15.72
N LYS A 64 11.58 -16.34 14.59
CA LYS A 64 11.49 -15.00 13.98
C LYS A 64 10.23 -14.86 13.09
N LEU A 65 9.07 -15.22 13.66
CA LEU A 65 7.76 -15.06 13.04
C LEU A 65 7.12 -13.73 13.46
N PRO A 66 6.12 -13.21 12.72
CA PRO A 66 5.38 -12.01 13.14
C PRO A 66 4.74 -12.23 14.52
N GLU A 67 4.86 -11.25 15.41
CA GLU A 67 4.35 -11.35 16.79
C GLU A 67 2.86 -11.71 16.84
N PHE A 68 2.06 -11.08 15.98
CA PHE A 68 0.63 -11.40 15.84
C PHE A 68 0.41 -12.88 15.50
N TYR A 69 1.19 -13.42 14.54
CA TYR A 69 1.11 -14.83 14.15
C TYR A 69 1.41 -15.75 15.33
N VAL A 70 2.51 -15.49 16.03
CA VAL A 70 2.92 -16.30 17.19
C VAL A 70 1.83 -16.33 18.25
N LYS A 71 1.27 -15.16 18.62
CA LYS A 71 0.21 -15.07 19.63
C LYS A 71 -1.07 -15.76 19.20
N MET A 72 -1.45 -15.69 17.93
CA MET A 72 -2.61 -16.40 17.40
C MET A 72 -2.45 -17.92 17.48
N ILE A 73 -1.29 -18.44 17.09
CA ILE A 73 -1.05 -19.90 17.18
C ILE A 73 -0.98 -20.36 18.64
N GLN A 74 -0.38 -19.59 19.55
CA GLN A 74 -0.38 -19.87 20.97
C GLN A 74 -1.82 -19.89 21.56
N LEU A 75 -2.68 -18.97 21.09
CA LEU A 75 -4.08 -18.94 21.46
C LEU A 75 -4.79 -20.22 20.99
N GLY A 76 -4.60 -20.62 19.73
CA GLY A 76 -5.16 -21.86 19.17
C GLY A 76 -4.73 -23.11 19.93
N ALA A 77 -3.48 -23.14 20.39
CA ALA A 77 -3.00 -24.24 21.25
C ALA A 77 -3.69 -24.25 22.63
N ARG A 78 -3.92 -23.08 23.23
CA ARG A 78 -4.60 -22.97 24.54
C ARG A 78 -6.09 -23.29 24.46
N THR A 79 -6.76 -22.92 23.36
CA THR A 79 -8.21 -23.17 23.17
C THR A 79 -8.51 -24.56 22.60
N ASN A 80 -7.47 -25.35 22.33
CA ASN A 80 -7.56 -26.68 21.67
C ASN A 80 -8.28 -26.64 20.31
N ASP A 81 -8.27 -25.48 19.64
CA ASP A 81 -8.80 -25.29 18.27
C ASP A 81 -7.76 -24.67 17.36
N LEU A 82 -6.60 -25.33 17.25
CA LEU A 82 -5.54 -24.91 16.36
C LEU A 82 -5.95 -24.87 14.88
N PRO A 83 -6.73 -25.85 14.34
CA PRO A 83 -7.20 -25.82 12.96
C PRO A 83 -8.12 -24.64 12.66
N GLY A 84 -9.02 -24.29 13.57
CA GLY A 84 -9.90 -23.13 13.43
C GLY A 84 -9.12 -21.83 13.39
N ILE A 85 -8.19 -21.64 14.32
CA ILE A 85 -7.31 -20.47 14.37
C ILE A 85 -6.44 -20.35 13.11
N LEU A 86 -5.84 -21.45 12.65
CA LEU A 86 -5.05 -21.44 11.41
C LEU A 86 -5.87 -21.02 10.19
N THR A 87 -7.13 -21.48 10.11
CA THR A 87 -8.06 -21.06 9.05
C THR A 87 -8.30 -19.54 9.09
N LEU A 88 -8.58 -19.01 10.27
CA LEU A 88 -8.83 -17.58 10.46
C LEU A 88 -7.59 -16.72 10.17
N VAL A 89 -6.41 -17.19 10.58
CA VAL A 89 -5.13 -16.55 10.29
C VAL A 89 -4.83 -16.58 8.79
N ALA A 90 -5.13 -17.69 8.10
CA ALA A 90 -5.03 -17.78 6.65
C ALA A 90 -5.89 -16.74 5.95
N ASP A 91 -7.17 -16.61 6.34
CA ASP A 91 -8.11 -15.63 5.79
C ASP A 91 -7.62 -14.19 6.02
N TYR A 92 -7.09 -13.90 7.22
CA TYR A 92 -6.50 -12.59 7.52
C TYR A 92 -5.35 -12.23 6.57
N TYR A 93 -4.36 -13.13 6.43
CA TYR A 93 -3.21 -12.89 5.55
C TYR A 93 -3.59 -12.87 4.08
N GLN A 94 -4.58 -13.67 3.66
CA GLN A 94 -5.10 -13.65 2.29
C GLN A 94 -5.75 -12.32 1.95
N ARG A 95 -6.61 -11.78 2.82
CA ARG A 95 -7.22 -10.45 2.63
C ARG A 95 -6.16 -9.35 2.59
N ALA A 96 -5.17 -9.41 3.48
CA ALA A 96 -4.06 -8.46 3.51
C ALA A 96 -3.21 -8.54 2.22
N HIS A 97 -2.96 -9.75 1.70
CA HIS A 97 -2.25 -9.97 0.43
C HIS A 97 -3.02 -9.41 -0.77
N LEU A 98 -4.31 -9.75 -0.90
CA LEU A 98 -5.16 -9.30 -2.00
C LEU A 98 -5.22 -7.78 -2.08
N GLY A 99 -5.44 -7.11 -0.95
CA GLY A 99 -5.44 -5.66 -0.89
C GLY A 99 -4.11 -5.05 -1.33
N TRP A 100 -3.00 -5.61 -0.88
CA TRP A 100 -1.67 -5.13 -1.24
C TRP A 100 -1.32 -5.36 -2.72
N THR A 101 -1.69 -6.51 -3.26
CA THR A 101 -1.43 -6.85 -4.68
C THR A 101 -2.24 -5.96 -5.62
N ARG A 102 -3.50 -5.70 -5.29
CA ARG A 102 -4.34 -4.77 -6.05
C ARG A 102 -3.76 -3.35 -6.05
N LEU A 103 -3.31 -2.85 -4.89
CA LEU A 103 -2.69 -1.54 -4.76
C LEU A 103 -1.39 -1.41 -5.57
N LYS A 104 -0.57 -2.46 -5.60
CA LYS A 104 0.64 -2.48 -6.45
C LYS A 104 0.29 -2.46 -7.93
N GLY A 105 -0.66 -3.27 -8.36
CA GLY A 105 -1.12 -3.32 -9.76
C GLY A 105 -1.62 -1.95 -10.25
N LEU A 106 -2.29 -1.19 -9.38
CA LEU A 106 -2.73 0.18 -9.64
C LEU A 106 -1.61 1.14 -9.99
N MET A 107 -0.44 0.98 -9.39
CA MET A 107 0.67 1.93 -9.54
C MET A 107 1.57 1.61 -10.73
N VAL A 108 1.57 0.37 -11.22
CA VAL A 108 2.47 -0.08 -12.29
C VAL A 108 2.15 0.61 -13.60
N TYR A 109 0.89 0.63 -14.02
CA TYR A 109 0.51 1.21 -15.31
C TYR A 109 0.72 2.73 -15.38
N PRO A 110 0.23 3.55 -14.43
CA PRO A 110 0.52 4.98 -14.45
C PRO A 110 2.02 5.29 -14.39
N LEU A 111 2.80 4.48 -13.66
CA LEU A 111 4.25 4.65 -13.58
C LEU A 111 4.91 4.39 -14.94
N LEU A 112 4.50 3.34 -15.67
CA LEU A 112 5.00 3.06 -17.01
C LEU A 112 4.68 4.20 -18.00
N VAL A 113 3.44 4.71 -17.93
CA VAL A 113 3.02 5.84 -18.78
C VAL A 113 3.83 7.09 -18.44
N LEU A 114 4.04 7.40 -17.16
CA LEU A 114 4.85 8.55 -16.74
C LEU A 114 6.32 8.40 -17.16
N LEU A 115 6.89 7.20 -17.06
CA LEU A 115 8.26 6.94 -17.53
C LEU A 115 8.39 7.08 -19.05
N ALA A 116 7.43 6.55 -19.81
CA ALA A 116 7.39 6.70 -21.27
C ALA A 116 7.23 8.18 -21.66
N SER A 117 6.38 8.92 -20.95
CA SER A 117 6.17 10.36 -21.15
C SER A 117 7.43 11.15 -20.84
N LEU A 118 8.15 10.80 -19.77
CA LEU A 118 9.41 11.42 -19.39
C LEU A 118 10.48 11.18 -20.49
N GLY A 119 10.59 9.96 -21.00
CA GLY A 119 11.50 9.61 -22.09
C GLY A 119 11.19 10.38 -23.36
N LEU A 120 9.91 10.45 -23.75
CA LEU A 120 9.47 11.21 -24.92
C LEU A 120 9.72 12.72 -24.75
N SER A 121 9.36 13.26 -23.59
CA SER A 121 9.56 14.69 -23.29
C SER A 121 11.06 15.08 -23.30
N ALA A 122 11.91 14.25 -22.70
CA ALA A 122 13.36 14.46 -22.73
C ALA A 122 13.92 14.34 -24.17
N PHE A 123 13.46 13.36 -24.94
CA PHE A 123 13.86 13.17 -26.33
C PHE A 123 13.53 14.41 -27.20
N VAL A 124 12.31 14.93 -27.08
CA VAL A 124 11.89 16.13 -27.81
C VAL A 124 12.72 17.34 -27.36
N ALA A 125 12.98 17.50 -26.06
CA ALA A 125 13.82 18.59 -25.55
C ALA A 125 15.27 18.51 -26.07
N VAL A 126 15.85 17.30 -26.11
CA VAL A 126 17.22 17.09 -26.66
C VAL A 126 17.29 17.42 -28.15
N ILE A 127 16.34 16.93 -28.96
CA ILE A 127 16.30 17.22 -30.40
C ILE A 127 16.18 18.72 -30.62
N PHE A 128 15.27 19.39 -29.90
CA PHE A 128 15.10 20.83 -30.04
C PHE A 128 16.37 21.58 -29.64
N THR A 129 16.98 21.21 -28.53
CA THR A 129 18.24 21.83 -28.08
C THR A 129 19.36 21.61 -29.12
N ALA A 130 19.47 20.40 -29.68
CA ALA A 130 20.47 20.09 -30.72
C ALA A 130 20.23 20.90 -32.03
N LEU A 131 18.96 21.06 -32.41
CA LEU A 131 18.57 21.83 -33.59
C LEU A 131 18.90 23.32 -33.42
N VAL A 132 18.65 23.86 -32.24
CA VAL A 132 18.93 25.27 -31.92
C VAL A 132 20.44 25.53 -31.74
N SER A 133 21.17 24.60 -31.10
CA SER A 133 22.58 24.73 -30.80
C SER A 133 23.50 24.29 -31.98
N GLY A 134 23.00 23.35 -32.82
CA GLY A 134 23.80 22.78 -33.92
C GLY A 134 23.90 23.68 -35.16
N ASP A 135 22.90 24.51 -35.39
CA ASP A 135 22.84 25.49 -36.48
C ASP A 135 22.85 26.92 -35.92
N ALA A 136 23.68 27.15 -34.89
CA ALA A 136 23.80 28.45 -34.21
C ALA A 136 24.01 29.61 -35.17
N GLY A 137 24.70 29.39 -36.31
CA GLY A 137 24.91 30.40 -37.34
C GLY A 137 23.62 30.85 -38.04
N LEU A 138 22.68 29.96 -38.31
CA LEU A 138 21.39 30.31 -38.92
C LEU A 138 20.46 31.02 -37.92
N PHE A 139 20.43 30.57 -36.67
CA PHE A 139 19.60 31.13 -35.64
C PHE A 139 20.14 32.46 -35.10
N GLU A 140 21.47 32.59 -34.92
CA GLU A 140 22.13 33.86 -34.61
C GLU A 140 21.92 34.86 -35.73
N ALA A 141 22.07 34.47 -36.98
CA ALA A 141 21.82 35.35 -38.13
C ALA A 141 20.37 35.81 -38.27
N LEU A 142 19.39 34.97 -37.91
CA LEU A 142 17.97 35.34 -37.87
C LEU A 142 17.61 36.27 -36.70
N LEU A 143 18.42 36.27 -35.64
CA LEU A 143 18.22 37.07 -34.45
C LEU A 143 19.18 38.28 -34.39
N GLU A 144 20.14 38.39 -35.30
CA GLU A 144 21.07 39.52 -35.45
C GLU A 144 20.29 40.80 -35.72
N GLY A 145 20.18 41.64 -34.72
CA GLY A 145 19.44 42.90 -34.75
C GLY A 145 18.56 43.19 -33.57
N ARG A 146 18.35 42.19 -32.68
CA ARG A 146 17.58 42.38 -31.43
C ARG A 146 18.49 42.21 -30.21
N SER A 147 18.66 43.25 -29.42
CA SER A 147 19.40 43.23 -28.15
C SER A 147 18.82 42.27 -27.07
N SER A 148 17.63 41.68 -27.31
CA SER A 148 16.95 40.75 -26.43
C SER A 148 16.99 39.29 -26.95
N ALA A 149 17.63 38.99 -28.04
CA ALA A 149 17.59 37.68 -28.69
C ALA A 149 18.13 36.55 -27.83
N GLY A 150 19.22 36.77 -27.10
CA GLY A 150 19.79 35.79 -26.18
C GLY A 150 18.87 35.42 -25.03
N THR A 151 18.15 36.41 -24.46
CA THR A 151 17.22 36.19 -23.35
C THR A 151 15.95 35.46 -23.79
N GLU A 152 15.47 35.64 -25.01
CA GLU A 152 14.33 34.93 -25.56
C GLU A 152 14.67 33.48 -25.90
N LEU A 153 15.89 33.23 -26.43
CA LEU A 153 16.37 31.89 -26.68
C LEU A 153 16.53 31.07 -25.37
N GLU A 154 17.10 31.70 -24.35
CA GLU A 154 17.22 31.09 -23.02
C GLU A 154 15.87 30.74 -22.43
N LYS A 155 14.89 31.62 -22.50
CA LYS A 155 13.52 31.36 -22.07
C LYS A 155 12.87 30.21 -22.83
N MET A 156 13.08 30.11 -24.14
CA MET A 156 12.57 28.99 -24.95
C MET A 156 13.20 27.66 -24.55
N LEU A 157 14.50 27.62 -24.32
CA LEU A 157 15.20 26.42 -23.84
C LEU A 157 14.68 25.99 -22.46
N ILE A 158 14.53 26.93 -21.52
CA ILE A 158 13.99 26.67 -20.22
C ILE A 158 12.54 26.13 -20.33
N ALA A 159 11.69 26.76 -21.15
CA ALA A 159 10.32 26.33 -21.38
C ALA A 159 10.24 24.91 -21.94
N MET A 160 11.21 24.50 -22.77
CA MET A 160 11.27 23.16 -23.37
C MET A 160 11.63 22.06 -22.36
N TRP A 161 12.49 22.40 -21.38
CA TRP A 161 12.92 21.45 -20.34
C TRP A 161 11.97 21.40 -19.14
N THR A 162 11.11 22.41 -18.94
CA THR A 162 10.19 22.46 -17.79
C THR A 162 9.24 21.26 -17.69
N PRO A 163 8.61 20.74 -18.78
CA PRO A 163 7.74 19.57 -18.70
C PRO A 163 8.50 18.29 -18.31
N ALA A 164 9.72 18.11 -18.85
CA ALA A 164 10.56 16.98 -18.49
C ALA A 164 10.99 17.02 -17.02
N ALA A 165 11.38 18.19 -16.51
CA ALA A 165 11.75 18.40 -15.11
C ALA A 165 10.56 18.15 -14.17
N LEU A 166 9.36 18.61 -14.53
CA LEU A 166 8.15 18.40 -13.74
C LEU A 166 7.75 16.93 -13.73
N LEU A 167 7.82 16.22 -14.86
CA LEU A 167 7.61 14.77 -14.93
C LEU A 167 8.62 14.01 -14.10
N LEU A 168 9.90 14.39 -14.16
CA LEU A 168 10.95 13.78 -13.34
C LEU A 168 10.63 13.93 -11.85
N LEU A 169 10.19 15.11 -11.43
CA LEU A 169 9.81 15.37 -10.04
C LEU A 169 8.60 14.52 -9.61
N ILE A 170 7.59 14.36 -10.48
CA ILE A 170 6.44 13.49 -10.23
C ILE A 170 6.89 12.04 -10.11
N VAL A 171 7.69 11.53 -11.05
CA VAL A 171 8.22 10.16 -11.02
C VAL A 171 9.04 9.91 -9.76
N LEU A 172 9.94 10.85 -9.42
CA LEU A 172 10.73 10.76 -8.20
C LEU A 172 9.85 10.74 -6.94
N GLY A 173 8.81 11.58 -6.88
CA GLY A 173 7.83 11.59 -5.81
C GLY A 173 7.12 10.24 -5.66
N VAL A 174 6.67 9.64 -6.77
CA VAL A 174 6.05 8.31 -6.77
C VAL A 174 7.03 7.23 -6.29
N VAL A 175 8.27 7.27 -6.77
CA VAL A 175 9.33 6.33 -6.37
C VAL A 175 9.64 6.45 -4.87
N VAL A 176 9.73 7.67 -4.34
CA VAL A 176 9.93 7.93 -2.90
C VAL A 176 8.79 7.36 -2.08
N VAL A 177 7.54 7.55 -2.50
CA VAL A 177 6.35 6.96 -1.84
C VAL A 177 6.42 5.43 -1.83
N LEU A 178 6.91 4.82 -2.90
CA LEU A 178 7.02 3.37 -3.01
C LEU A 178 8.16 2.78 -2.15
N LEU A 179 9.31 3.48 -2.09
CA LEU A 179 10.53 2.98 -1.46
C LEU A 179 10.63 3.33 0.03
N VAL A 180 10.13 4.51 0.46
CA VAL A 180 10.29 4.99 1.84
C VAL A 180 9.13 4.49 2.71
N PRO A 181 9.36 3.54 3.65
CA PRO A 181 8.30 2.95 4.47
C PRO A 181 7.65 3.95 5.42
N GLY A 182 8.37 4.96 5.87
CA GLY A 182 7.83 6.03 6.75
C GLY A 182 6.81 6.91 6.04
N PHE A 183 7.12 7.35 4.82
CA PHE A 183 6.21 8.16 4.00
C PHE A 183 4.97 7.38 3.57
N ARG A 184 5.14 6.07 3.29
CA ARG A 184 4.05 5.15 2.98
C ARG A 184 3.08 4.99 4.16
N ARG A 185 3.55 4.96 5.42
CA ARG A 185 2.69 4.91 6.61
C ARG A 185 1.87 6.17 6.79
N PHE A 186 2.47 7.33 6.56
CA PHE A 186 1.78 8.63 6.63
C PHE A 186 0.70 8.75 5.55
N LEU A 187 1.01 8.35 4.30
CA LEU A 187 0.09 8.40 3.18
C LEU A 187 -1.07 7.42 3.31
N ARG A 188 -0.83 6.27 3.97
CA ARG A 188 -1.81 5.20 4.19
C ARG A 188 -3.09 5.68 4.87
N TRP A 189 -3.01 6.68 5.76
CA TRP A 189 -4.18 7.23 6.46
C TRP A 189 -4.79 8.45 5.80
N ARG A 190 -4.12 9.07 4.85
CA ARG A 190 -4.62 10.24 4.12
C ARG A 190 -5.26 9.90 2.78
N LEU A 191 -4.78 8.88 2.10
CA LEU A 191 -5.33 8.50 0.80
C LEU A 191 -6.58 7.62 0.96
N PRO A 192 -7.67 7.95 0.24
CA PRO A 192 -8.84 7.06 0.14
C PRO A 192 -8.42 5.72 -0.48
N GLY A 193 -9.05 4.62 -0.04
CA GLY A 193 -8.65 3.26 -0.40
C GLY A 193 -7.63 2.65 0.57
N PHE A 194 -6.56 3.35 0.90
CA PHE A 194 -5.56 2.89 1.88
C PHE A 194 -6.10 2.95 3.32
N LYS A 195 -6.88 3.99 3.66
CA LYS A 195 -7.53 4.11 4.96
C LYS A 195 -8.53 2.99 5.17
N GLU A 196 -9.37 2.71 4.18
CA GLU A 196 -10.35 1.63 4.24
C GLU A 196 -9.68 0.25 4.40
N HIS A 197 -8.55 0.05 3.72
CA HIS A 197 -7.78 -1.19 3.86
C HIS A 197 -7.19 -1.36 5.28
N SER A 198 -6.69 -0.29 5.89
CA SER A 198 -6.25 -0.32 7.29
C SER A 198 -7.41 -0.60 8.26
N LEU A 199 -8.58 0.01 8.03
CA LEU A 199 -9.78 -0.27 8.82
C LEU A 199 -10.23 -1.73 8.67
N THR A 200 -10.14 -2.30 7.46
CA THR A 200 -10.39 -3.72 7.22
C THR A 200 -9.45 -4.62 8.02
N ASN A 201 -8.16 -4.30 8.01
CA ASN A 201 -7.15 -5.09 8.74
C ASN A 201 -7.39 -5.04 10.26
N VAL A 202 -7.67 -3.86 10.81
CA VAL A 202 -8.01 -3.70 12.23
C VAL A 202 -9.26 -4.51 12.57
N ALA A 203 -10.34 -4.34 11.81
CA ALA A 203 -11.59 -5.03 12.05
C ALA A 203 -11.46 -6.55 11.92
N SER A 204 -10.71 -7.03 10.91
CA SER A 204 -10.44 -8.46 10.73
C SER A 204 -9.61 -9.03 11.88
N ALA A 205 -8.58 -8.31 12.34
CA ALA A 205 -7.77 -8.74 13.48
C ALA A 205 -8.59 -8.79 14.78
N MET A 206 -9.39 -7.75 15.04
CA MET A 206 -10.27 -7.71 16.21
C MET A 206 -11.32 -8.84 16.18
N ASN A 207 -11.98 -9.03 15.02
CA ASN A 207 -12.91 -10.16 14.85
C ASN A 207 -12.22 -11.49 15.14
N LEU A 208 -11.05 -11.71 14.56
CA LEU A 208 -10.26 -12.93 14.73
C LEU A 208 -9.96 -13.19 16.22
N LEU A 209 -9.41 -12.19 16.91
CA LEU A 209 -9.02 -12.30 18.31
C LEU A 209 -10.23 -12.56 19.22
N LEU A 210 -11.31 -11.81 19.03
CA LEU A 210 -12.53 -11.96 19.86
C LEU A 210 -13.25 -13.28 19.58
N SER A 211 -13.36 -13.72 18.32
CA SER A 211 -13.94 -15.01 17.95
C SER A 211 -13.15 -16.20 18.49
N SER A 212 -11.85 -16.00 18.73
CA SER A 212 -10.96 -17.00 19.33
C SER A 212 -10.99 -17.02 20.86
N GLY A 213 -11.85 -16.21 21.49
CA GLY A 213 -11.97 -16.15 22.94
C GLY A 213 -10.93 -15.28 23.66
N SER A 214 -10.18 -14.44 22.93
CA SER A 214 -9.28 -13.46 23.56
C SER A 214 -10.08 -12.42 24.34
N HIS A 215 -9.54 -12.00 25.49
CA HIS A 215 -10.10 -10.87 26.23
C HIS A 215 -9.98 -9.58 25.41
N LEU A 216 -10.99 -8.72 25.49
CA LEU A 216 -11.07 -7.47 24.73
C LEU A 216 -9.84 -6.58 24.91
N GLY A 217 -9.29 -6.47 26.12
CA GLY A 217 -8.08 -5.70 26.40
C GLY A 217 -6.82 -6.24 25.70
N GLU A 218 -6.68 -7.56 25.62
CA GLU A 218 -5.61 -8.24 24.90
C GLU A 218 -5.77 -8.07 23.38
N ALA A 219 -6.99 -8.20 22.87
CA ALA A 219 -7.31 -7.98 21.48
C ALA A 219 -6.98 -6.55 21.03
N LEU A 220 -7.34 -5.53 21.82
CA LEU A 220 -7.01 -4.13 21.56
C LEU A 220 -5.50 -3.88 21.55
N ASP A 221 -4.77 -4.52 22.44
CA ASP A 221 -3.31 -4.41 22.50
C ASP A 221 -2.65 -4.96 21.25
N LEU A 222 -3.00 -6.19 20.88
CA LEU A 222 -2.47 -6.87 19.69
C LEU A 222 -2.81 -6.13 18.39
N ALA A 223 -4.06 -5.70 18.24
CA ALA A 223 -4.48 -4.89 17.10
C ALA A 223 -3.77 -3.53 17.07
N GLY A 224 -3.53 -2.92 18.23
CA GLY A 224 -2.74 -1.70 18.38
C GLY A 224 -1.27 -1.88 17.99
N HIS A 225 -0.68 -3.04 18.26
CA HIS A 225 0.69 -3.39 17.82
C HIS A 225 0.77 -3.63 16.30
N LEU A 226 -0.23 -4.27 15.69
CA LEU A 226 -0.32 -4.44 14.23
C LEU A 226 -0.31 -3.10 13.48
N GLU A 227 -1.02 -2.12 14.00
CA GLU A 227 -1.11 -0.76 13.46
C GLU A 227 -0.15 0.22 14.16
N SER A 228 0.96 -0.28 14.75
CA SER A 228 1.94 0.57 15.41
C SER A 228 2.47 1.67 14.48
N GLY A 229 2.52 2.91 14.97
CA GLY A 229 2.93 4.07 14.19
C GLY A 229 1.82 4.66 13.30
N THR A 230 0.57 4.18 13.42
CA THR A 230 -0.60 4.77 12.75
C THR A 230 -1.54 5.44 13.77
N PRO A 231 -2.40 6.38 13.33
CA PRO A 231 -3.43 6.96 14.20
C PRO A 231 -4.38 5.90 14.80
N ALA A 232 -4.69 4.82 14.04
CA ALA A 232 -5.53 3.73 14.54
C ALA A 232 -4.87 2.97 15.69
N GLY A 233 -3.58 2.66 15.57
CA GLY A 233 -2.87 1.98 16.67
C GLY A 233 -2.80 2.83 17.94
N ALA A 234 -2.67 4.16 17.81
CA ALA A 234 -2.73 5.07 18.96
C ALA A 234 -4.13 5.08 19.60
N GLU A 235 -5.17 5.09 18.77
CA GLU A 235 -6.57 5.11 19.23
C GLU A 235 -6.96 3.79 19.90
N LEU A 236 -6.52 2.64 19.36
CA LEU A 236 -6.78 1.33 19.98
C LEU A 236 -6.10 1.22 21.38
N ARG A 237 -4.90 1.75 21.52
CA ARG A 237 -4.25 1.83 22.85
C ARG A 237 -5.01 2.74 23.81
N ARG A 238 -5.55 3.87 23.33
CA ARG A 238 -6.42 4.74 24.10
C ARG A 238 -7.71 4.03 24.54
N TRP A 239 -8.33 3.25 23.65
CA TRP A 239 -9.50 2.43 24.01
C TRP A 239 -9.16 1.43 25.11
N LYS A 240 -7.99 0.77 24.99
CA LYS A 240 -7.52 -0.16 26.04
C LYS A 240 -7.36 0.53 27.38
N SER A 241 -6.73 1.71 27.44
CA SER A 241 -6.54 2.43 28.72
C SER A 241 -7.89 2.84 29.34
N ARG A 242 -8.81 3.40 28.53
CA ARG A 242 -10.15 3.79 29.02
C ARG A 242 -11.00 2.61 29.46
N LEU A 243 -10.85 1.46 28.78
CA LEU A 243 -11.55 0.23 29.19
C LEU A 243 -11.01 -0.29 30.53
N ALA A 244 -9.71 -0.17 30.79
CA ALA A 244 -9.08 -0.54 32.05
C ALA A 244 -9.51 0.34 33.23
N GLU A 245 -9.92 1.60 32.98
CA GLU A 245 -10.50 2.51 33.97
C GLU A 245 -11.91 2.09 34.45
N GLY A 246 -12.54 1.13 33.75
CA GLY A 246 -13.77 0.45 34.18
C GLY A 246 -15.08 1.23 34.02
N ASN A 247 -15.06 2.47 33.52
CA ASN A 247 -16.21 3.38 33.55
C ASN A 247 -17.03 3.47 32.24
N ALA A 248 -16.64 2.76 31.16
CA ALA A 248 -17.34 2.89 29.88
C ALA A 248 -17.33 1.61 29.05
N LYS A 249 -18.42 1.37 28.32
CA LYS A 249 -18.47 0.31 27.31
C LYS A 249 -17.62 0.70 26.11
N ILE A 250 -17.04 -0.29 25.42
CA ILE A 250 -16.21 -0.03 24.24
C ILE A 250 -16.96 0.75 23.14
N THR A 251 -18.26 0.53 23.00
CA THR A 251 -19.11 1.25 22.05
C THR A 251 -19.20 2.74 22.35
N ASP A 252 -19.18 3.12 23.62
CA ASP A 252 -19.24 4.52 24.04
C ASP A 252 -17.88 5.19 23.86
N ILE A 253 -16.81 4.48 24.21
CA ILE A 253 -15.42 4.93 23.94
C ILE A 253 -15.20 5.14 22.44
N ALA A 254 -15.69 4.21 21.61
CA ALA A 254 -15.57 4.27 20.16
C ALA A 254 -16.32 5.45 19.54
N ARG A 255 -17.47 5.87 20.10
CA ARG A 255 -18.24 7.05 19.63
C ARG A 255 -17.47 8.35 19.72
N GLU A 256 -16.57 8.48 20.67
CA GLU A 256 -15.73 9.67 20.84
C GLU A 256 -14.52 9.69 19.90
N SER A 257 -14.30 8.61 19.13
CA SER A 257 -13.15 8.49 18.26
C SER A 257 -13.24 9.45 17.06
N LYS A 258 -12.16 10.20 16.84
CA LYS A 258 -11.98 11.03 15.64
C LYS A 258 -11.24 10.27 14.52
N VAL A 259 -10.68 9.12 14.82
CA VAL A 259 -9.86 8.33 13.89
C VAL A 259 -10.73 7.34 13.12
N PHE A 260 -11.63 6.66 13.82
CA PHE A 260 -12.55 5.70 13.21
C PHE A 260 -13.78 6.43 12.64
N PRO A 261 -14.19 6.13 11.39
CA PRO A 261 -15.37 6.76 10.80
C PRO A 261 -16.65 6.40 11.55
N PRO A 262 -17.67 7.29 11.55
CA PRO A 262 -18.94 7.02 12.25
C PRO A 262 -19.61 5.71 11.87
N LEU A 263 -19.52 5.31 10.59
CA LEU A 263 -20.05 4.02 10.15
C LEU A 263 -19.33 2.84 10.81
N PHE A 264 -18.00 2.92 10.99
CA PHE A 264 -17.24 1.87 11.66
C PHE A 264 -17.76 1.67 13.10
N VAL A 265 -17.89 2.77 13.82
CA VAL A 265 -18.40 2.79 15.19
C VAL A 265 -19.84 2.28 15.27
N TRP A 266 -20.68 2.68 14.33
CA TRP A 266 -22.06 2.21 14.25
C TRP A 266 -22.15 0.69 14.04
N LEU A 267 -21.29 0.14 13.16
CA LEU A 267 -21.22 -1.31 12.94
C LEU A 267 -20.78 -2.08 14.19
N LEU A 268 -19.86 -1.53 14.98
CA LEU A 268 -19.50 -2.09 16.28
C LEU A 268 -20.67 -2.09 17.24
N ALA A 269 -21.40 -0.97 17.30
CA ALA A 269 -22.58 -0.84 18.16
C ALA A 269 -23.70 -1.81 17.77
N GLN A 270 -23.85 -2.12 16.47
CA GLN A 270 -24.81 -3.13 15.99
C GLN A 270 -24.51 -4.55 16.48
N GLY A 271 -23.24 -4.88 16.77
CA GLY A 271 -22.86 -6.16 17.35
C GLY A 271 -23.41 -6.39 18.76
N GLY A 272 -23.83 -5.35 19.47
CA GLY A 272 -24.36 -5.44 20.82
C GLY A 272 -23.40 -6.12 21.79
N GLU A 273 -23.82 -7.24 22.33
CA GLU A 273 -22.98 -8.08 23.22
C GLU A 273 -21.93 -8.89 22.44
N ASP A 274 -22.22 -9.24 21.18
CA ASP A 274 -21.27 -9.92 20.29
C ASP A 274 -20.43 -8.91 19.49
N LEU A 275 -19.41 -8.38 20.13
CA LEU A 275 -18.47 -7.47 19.50
C LEU A 275 -17.73 -8.11 18.32
N ALA A 276 -17.49 -9.43 18.35
CA ALA A 276 -16.84 -10.13 17.25
C ALA A 276 -17.66 -10.04 15.96
N ALA A 277 -18.98 -10.23 16.05
CA ALA A 277 -19.90 -10.07 14.93
C ALA A 277 -19.90 -8.62 14.39
N GLY A 278 -19.85 -7.61 15.27
CA GLY A 278 -19.74 -6.21 14.90
C GLY A 278 -18.45 -5.92 14.09
N PHE A 279 -17.31 -6.40 14.58
CA PHE A 279 -16.03 -6.28 13.88
C PHE A 279 -15.99 -7.07 12.56
N LYS A 280 -16.60 -8.27 12.50
CA LYS A 280 -16.74 -9.06 11.27
C LYS A 280 -17.47 -8.26 10.20
N LYS A 281 -18.62 -7.70 10.54
CA LYS A 281 -19.42 -6.89 9.61
C LYS A 281 -18.69 -5.62 9.16
N ALA A 282 -17.96 -4.97 10.08
CA ALA A 282 -17.10 -3.85 9.76
C ALA A 282 -15.98 -4.26 8.77
N ALA A 283 -15.32 -5.39 9.01
CA ALA A 283 -14.28 -5.91 8.12
C ALA A 283 -14.82 -6.16 6.70
N GLU A 284 -15.98 -6.78 6.57
CA GLU A 284 -16.62 -7.09 5.29
C GLU A 284 -16.97 -5.81 4.51
N ILE A 285 -17.64 -4.86 5.16
CA ILE A 285 -18.06 -3.61 4.53
C ILE A 285 -16.85 -2.75 4.13
N TYR A 286 -15.86 -2.64 5.00
CA TYR A 286 -14.67 -1.84 4.68
C TYR A 286 -13.77 -2.51 3.65
N PHE A 287 -13.73 -3.85 3.59
CA PHE A 287 -13.08 -4.58 2.51
C PHE A 287 -13.74 -4.31 1.15
N ALA A 288 -15.07 -4.38 1.08
CA ALA A 288 -15.81 -4.05 -0.14
C ALA A 288 -15.58 -2.59 -0.56
N ARG A 289 -15.62 -1.64 0.39
CA ARG A 289 -15.32 -0.22 0.12
C ARG A 289 -13.88 0.01 -0.33
N ALA A 290 -12.92 -0.64 0.29
CA ALA A 290 -11.51 -0.55 -0.10
C ALA A 290 -11.31 -1.04 -1.53
N THR A 291 -11.92 -2.19 -1.87
CA THR A 291 -11.90 -2.76 -3.24
C THR A 291 -12.50 -1.77 -4.24
N TYR A 292 -13.72 -1.30 -3.99
CA TYR A 292 -14.43 -0.37 -4.86
C TYR A 292 -13.68 0.95 -5.09
N ARG A 293 -13.17 1.57 -4.02
CA ARG A 293 -12.37 2.81 -4.15
C ARG A 293 -11.06 2.59 -4.88
N THR A 294 -10.45 1.44 -4.69
CA THR A 294 -9.24 1.05 -5.39
C THR A 294 -9.52 0.89 -6.89
N GLU A 295 -10.64 0.28 -7.26
CA GLU A 295 -11.07 0.16 -8.66
C GLU A 295 -11.39 1.51 -9.30
N ILE A 296 -12.11 2.40 -8.61
CA ILE A 296 -12.37 3.75 -9.11
C ILE A 296 -11.06 4.50 -9.37
N LEU A 297 -10.10 4.42 -8.44
CA LEU A 297 -8.78 5.05 -8.62
C LEU A 297 -8.05 4.48 -9.84
N LEU A 298 -8.18 3.17 -10.08
CA LEU A 298 -7.62 2.51 -11.28
C LEU A 298 -8.24 3.08 -12.55
N TYR A 299 -9.57 3.10 -12.61
CA TYR A 299 -10.28 3.61 -13.79
C TYR A 299 -10.06 5.11 -14.03
N ALA A 300 -9.89 5.90 -12.97
CA ALA A 300 -9.60 7.33 -13.09
C ALA A 300 -8.13 7.63 -13.43
N ALA A 301 -7.19 6.78 -12.99
CA ALA A 301 -5.77 6.97 -13.24
C ALA A 301 -5.40 6.89 -14.73
N LEU A 302 -6.10 6.03 -15.49
CA LEU A 302 -5.91 5.87 -16.94
C LEU A 302 -6.20 7.17 -17.72
N PRO A 303 -7.43 7.73 -17.69
CA PRO A 303 -7.73 8.99 -18.37
C PRO A 303 -6.89 10.15 -17.85
N ALA A 304 -6.64 10.20 -16.53
CA ALA A 304 -5.82 11.25 -15.93
C ALA A 304 -4.38 11.23 -16.46
N SER A 305 -3.77 10.05 -16.60
CA SER A 305 -2.41 9.92 -17.15
C SER A 305 -2.34 10.36 -18.60
N VAL A 306 -3.35 10.05 -19.42
CA VAL A 306 -3.44 10.49 -20.84
C VAL A 306 -3.62 12.01 -20.93
N LEU A 307 -4.48 12.60 -20.06
CA LEU A 307 -4.65 14.05 -20.01
C LEU A 307 -3.36 14.78 -19.60
N VAL A 308 -2.66 14.27 -18.59
CA VAL A 308 -1.36 14.83 -18.18
C VAL A 308 -0.36 14.77 -19.33
N LEU A 309 -0.28 13.62 -20.01
CA LEU A 309 0.62 13.44 -21.17
C LEU A 309 0.23 14.38 -22.31
N GLY A 310 -1.04 14.46 -22.67
CA GLY A 310 -1.53 15.36 -23.71
C GLY A 310 -1.24 16.84 -23.42
N THR A 311 -1.50 17.27 -22.19
CA THR A 311 -1.23 18.66 -21.75
C THR A 311 0.27 18.97 -21.81
N MET A 312 1.13 18.02 -21.42
CA MET A 312 2.57 18.21 -21.45
C MET A 312 3.12 18.26 -22.88
N ILE A 313 2.63 17.40 -23.76
CA ILE A 313 3.00 17.44 -25.18
C ILE A 313 2.59 18.79 -25.79
N LEU A 314 1.34 19.22 -25.57
CA LEU A 314 0.87 20.54 -26.04
C LEU A 314 1.73 21.67 -25.49
N GLY A 315 2.12 21.61 -24.22
CA GLY A 315 3.03 22.57 -23.61
C GLY A 315 4.40 22.65 -24.29
N GLN A 316 4.93 21.52 -24.76
CA GLN A 316 6.20 21.48 -25.50
C GLN A 316 6.09 22.02 -26.93
N PHE A 317 4.93 21.92 -27.55
CA PHE A 317 4.71 22.51 -28.88
C PHE A 317 4.55 24.04 -28.85
N ALA A 318 4.16 24.64 -27.74
CA ALA A 318 3.97 26.08 -27.63
C ALA A 318 5.23 26.92 -27.97
N PRO A 319 6.44 26.59 -27.50
CA PRO A 319 7.68 27.28 -27.93
C PRO A 319 7.97 27.11 -29.42
N LEU A 320 7.69 25.93 -30.00
CA LEU A 320 7.86 25.65 -31.41
C LEU A 320 6.95 26.54 -32.28
N PHE A 321 5.68 26.67 -31.91
CA PHE A 321 4.75 27.55 -32.61
C PHE A 321 5.14 29.01 -32.51
N ARG A 322 5.58 29.47 -31.35
CA ARG A 322 6.10 30.84 -31.18
C ARG A 322 7.31 31.11 -32.05
N MET A 323 8.21 30.14 -32.14
CA MET A 323 9.38 30.22 -32.99
C MET A 323 8.96 30.34 -34.46
N LEU A 324 8.04 29.49 -34.93
CA LEU A 324 7.55 29.49 -36.30
C LEU A 324 6.88 30.83 -36.67
N THR A 325 6.01 31.34 -35.81
CA THR A 325 5.33 32.63 -36.02
C THR A 325 6.33 33.80 -36.06
N THR A 326 7.32 33.81 -35.16
CA THR A 326 8.38 34.86 -35.17
C THR A 326 9.21 34.83 -36.44
N THR A 327 9.51 33.62 -36.95
CA THR A 327 10.25 33.46 -38.21
C THR A 327 9.43 33.92 -39.42
N ILE A 328 8.13 33.60 -39.46
CA ILE A 328 7.23 34.06 -40.53
C ILE A 328 7.06 35.59 -40.52
N ASP A 329 6.88 36.17 -39.33
CA ASP A 329 6.76 37.62 -39.16
C ASP A 329 8.05 38.37 -39.63
N MET A 330 9.22 37.77 -39.39
CA MET A 330 10.50 38.31 -39.86
C MET A 330 10.62 38.26 -41.38
N LEU A 331 10.23 37.15 -42.01
CA LEU A 331 10.25 37.00 -43.47
C LEU A 331 9.21 37.92 -44.14
N GLY A 332 8.06 38.15 -43.50
CA GLY A 332 7.01 39.03 -44.01
C GLY A 332 7.28 40.53 -43.82
N SER A 333 8.14 40.93 -42.87
CA SER A 333 8.49 42.34 -42.59
C SER A 333 9.73 42.81 -43.33
N GLY A 334 10.47 41.93 -44.04
CA GLY A 334 11.66 42.21 -44.81
C GLY A 334 11.43 42.42 -46.33
N GLY A 335 10.18 42.43 -46.80
CA GLY A 335 9.75 42.80 -48.12
C GLY A 335 8.99 44.13 -48.08
#